data_6a9ac5543c105757ccff872634dbd82c
#
_entry.id   6a9ac5543c105757ccff872634dbd82c
#
_cell.length_a   1.000
_cell.length_b   1.000
_cell.length_c   1.000
_cell.angle_alpha   90.00
_cell.angle_beta   90.00
_cell.angle_gamma   90.00
#
_symmetry.space_group_name_H-M   'P 1'
#
loop_
_entity.id
_entity.type
_entity.pdbx_description
1 polymer ?
#
loop_
_entity_poly.entity_id
_entity_poly.type
_entity_poly.pdbx_seq_one_letter_code
_entity_poly.pdbx_strand_id
1 'polypeptide(L)'
;MKIVGITGRSGCGKSSATSFLRPQGYPCVDADLVAREVLLPGSACIPQLQAAFGTDIADENGEVRRRLLADRAFATPEGTARLTAITQPEILRRIDAALADAERAGAKLAFVDGAVIVGTPFEQRCDALILVTAPYDTSVARICARDGITPEMARRRLDAQTPLETLRAAATAELVNDGTPEQLREKLQLLLQKLEKEEHG
;
A
#
# COMPACT_ATOMS: atom_id res chain seq x y z
N MET A 1 -2.11 3.62 -20.46
CA MET A 1 -2.82 3.85 -19.19
C MET A 1 -1.86 4.51 -18.21
N LYS A 2 -2.28 5.57 -17.48
CA LYS A 2 -1.47 6.16 -16.39
C LYS A 2 -1.65 5.36 -15.09
N ILE A 3 -0.55 5.18 -14.37
CA ILE A 3 -0.51 4.52 -13.06
C ILE A 3 -0.35 5.59 -11.98
N VAL A 4 -1.32 5.67 -11.08
CA VAL A 4 -1.32 6.63 -9.97
C VAL A 4 -1.11 5.89 -8.66
N GLY A 5 0.02 6.14 -8.00
CA GLY A 5 0.28 5.64 -6.65
C GLY A 5 -0.53 6.42 -5.61
N ILE A 6 -1.06 5.72 -4.61
CA ILE A 6 -1.66 6.35 -3.42
C ILE A 6 -0.87 5.87 -2.20
N THR A 7 -0.26 6.80 -1.50
CA THR A 7 0.52 6.52 -0.30
C THR A 7 0.07 7.38 0.89
N GLY A 8 0.56 7.07 2.05
CA GLY A 8 0.28 7.81 3.27
C GLY A 8 0.39 6.93 4.52
N ARG A 9 0.56 7.55 5.65
CA ARG A 9 0.74 6.88 6.95
C ARG A 9 -0.55 6.25 7.44
N SER A 10 -0.46 5.34 8.39
CA SER A 10 -1.65 4.72 9.02
C SER A 10 -2.61 5.77 9.56
N GLY A 11 -3.92 5.52 9.42
CA GLY A 11 -4.96 6.46 9.91
C GLY A 11 -5.19 7.70 9.05
N CYS A 12 -4.41 7.96 7.99
CA CYS A 12 -4.58 9.13 7.13
C CYS A 12 -5.84 9.07 6.24
N GLY A 13 -6.39 7.88 5.97
CA GLY A 13 -7.61 7.72 5.18
C GLY A 13 -7.39 7.29 3.73
N LYS A 14 -6.28 6.63 3.39
CA LYS A 14 -6.05 6.04 2.05
C LYS A 14 -7.22 5.17 1.60
N SER A 15 -7.67 4.25 2.46
CA SER A 15 -8.80 3.37 2.17
C SER A 15 -10.11 4.12 1.89
N SER A 16 -10.32 5.29 2.50
CA SER A 16 -11.47 6.15 2.18
C SER A 16 -11.36 6.72 0.77
N ALA A 17 -10.16 7.12 0.35
CA ALA A 17 -9.91 7.59 -1.01
C ALA A 17 -10.14 6.48 -2.05
N THR A 18 -9.57 5.29 -1.84
CA THR A 18 -9.74 4.14 -2.76
C THR A 18 -11.17 3.63 -2.80
N SER A 19 -11.89 3.66 -1.66
CA SER A 19 -13.31 3.32 -1.60
C SER A 19 -14.20 4.27 -2.43
N PHE A 20 -13.77 5.52 -2.63
CA PHE A 20 -14.46 6.47 -3.48
C PHE A 20 -14.15 6.23 -4.98
N LEU A 21 -12.94 5.80 -5.33
CA LEU A 21 -12.51 5.57 -6.72
C LEU A 21 -13.19 4.35 -7.36
N ARG A 22 -13.27 3.24 -6.61
CA ARG A 22 -13.79 1.96 -7.11
C ARG A 22 -15.21 2.04 -7.69
N PRO A 23 -16.19 2.67 -7.02
CA PRO A 23 -17.55 2.80 -7.56
C PRO A 23 -17.64 3.66 -8.82
N GLN A 24 -16.63 4.50 -9.08
CA GLN A 24 -16.54 5.32 -10.29
C GLN A 24 -15.91 4.57 -11.47
N GLY A 25 -15.56 3.28 -11.28
CA GLY A 25 -14.98 2.45 -12.34
C GLY A 25 -13.46 2.53 -12.45
N TYR A 26 -12.77 3.24 -11.54
CA TYR A 26 -11.31 3.25 -11.55
C TYR A 26 -10.76 1.94 -10.97
N PRO A 27 -9.88 1.24 -11.71
CA PRO A 27 -9.15 0.09 -11.19
C PRO A 27 -8.27 0.53 -10.00
N CYS A 28 -8.39 -0.19 -8.88
CA CYS A 28 -7.61 0.07 -7.68
C CYS A 28 -6.98 -1.23 -7.17
N VAL A 29 -5.66 -1.32 -7.21
CA VAL A 29 -4.88 -2.43 -6.69
C VAL A 29 -4.40 -2.08 -5.28
N ASP A 30 -4.76 -2.90 -4.31
CA ASP A 30 -4.26 -2.79 -2.93
C ASP A 30 -2.97 -3.61 -2.82
N ALA A 31 -1.83 -2.94 -2.85
CA ALA A 31 -0.52 -3.58 -2.79
C ALA A 31 -0.25 -4.22 -1.41
N ASP A 32 -0.84 -3.70 -0.33
CA ASP A 32 -0.75 -4.28 1.01
C ASP A 32 -1.55 -5.60 1.08
N LEU A 33 -2.70 -5.68 0.38
CA LEU A 33 -3.47 -6.91 0.23
C LEU A 33 -2.70 -7.93 -0.62
N VAL A 34 -2.16 -7.52 -1.77
CA VAL A 34 -1.33 -8.39 -2.63
C VAL A 34 -0.15 -8.96 -1.84
N ALA A 35 0.52 -8.15 -1.01
CA ALA A 35 1.61 -8.61 -0.14
C ALA A 35 1.17 -9.65 0.90
N ARG A 36 -0.11 -9.65 1.29
CA ARG A 36 -0.68 -10.70 2.15
C ARG A 36 -1.03 -11.96 1.36
N GLU A 37 -1.52 -11.79 0.13
CA GLU A 37 -1.93 -12.89 -0.73
C GLU A 37 -0.76 -13.75 -1.21
N VAL A 38 0.44 -13.18 -1.37
CA VAL A 38 1.65 -13.95 -1.72
C VAL A 38 2.11 -14.89 -0.60
N LEU A 39 1.51 -14.79 0.58
CA LEU A 39 1.72 -15.68 1.72
C LEU A 39 0.57 -16.67 1.96
N LEU A 40 -0.40 -16.75 1.05
CA LEU A 40 -1.50 -17.73 1.13
C LEU A 40 -1.03 -19.10 0.64
N PRO A 41 -1.67 -20.19 1.11
CA PRO A 41 -1.39 -21.55 0.65
C PRO A 41 -1.36 -21.66 -0.88
N GLY A 42 -0.39 -22.41 -1.41
CA GLY A 42 -0.17 -22.56 -2.85
C GLY A 42 0.69 -21.45 -3.50
N SER A 43 1.10 -20.45 -2.76
CA SER A 43 2.03 -19.44 -3.27
C SER A 43 3.42 -20.00 -3.53
N ALA A 44 4.02 -19.64 -4.67
CA ALA A 44 5.40 -19.99 -5.03
C ALA A 44 6.46 -19.39 -4.07
N CYS A 45 6.09 -18.40 -3.26
CA CYS A 45 6.96 -17.82 -2.25
C CYS A 45 7.17 -18.76 -1.05
N ILE A 46 6.19 -19.61 -0.71
CA ILE A 46 6.23 -20.41 0.53
C ILE A 46 7.43 -21.36 0.59
N PRO A 47 7.73 -22.18 -0.43
CA PRO A 47 8.90 -23.04 -0.39
C PRO A 47 10.22 -22.27 -0.25
N GLN A 48 10.34 -21.11 -0.88
CA GLN A 48 11.52 -20.25 -0.79
C GLN A 48 11.65 -19.64 0.61
N LEU A 49 10.53 -19.21 1.19
CA LEU A 49 10.49 -18.69 2.56
C LEU A 49 10.81 -19.77 3.58
N GLN A 50 10.34 -21.01 3.39
CA GLN A 50 10.68 -22.15 4.23
C GLN A 50 12.19 -22.48 4.15
N ALA A 51 12.77 -22.45 2.97
CA ALA A 51 14.22 -22.64 2.80
C ALA A 51 15.05 -21.53 3.47
N ALA A 52 14.55 -20.29 3.47
CA ALA A 52 15.26 -19.14 4.01
C ALA A 52 15.09 -18.95 5.53
N PHE A 53 13.91 -19.29 6.07
CA PHE A 53 13.51 -18.96 7.45
C PHE A 53 13.11 -20.16 8.30
N GLY A 54 13.18 -21.39 7.75
CA GLY A 54 12.87 -22.64 8.43
C GLY A 54 11.55 -23.24 7.96
N THR A 55 11.51 -24.56 7.89
CA THR A 55 10.34 -25.31 7.38
C THR A 55 9.08 -25.14 8.21
N ASP A 56 9.24 -24.82 9.49
CA ASP A 56 8.17 -24.61 10.46
C ASP A 56 7.45 -23.27 10.36
N ILE A 57 7.86 -22.36 9.44
CA ILE A 57 7.14 -21.11 9.18
C ILE A 57 5.81 -21.33 8.46
N ALA A 58 5.57 -22.50 7.89
CA ALA A 58 4.28 -22.90 7.35
C ALA A 58 3.89 -24.28 7.92
N ASP A 59 2.60 -24.52 8.05
CA ASP A 59 2.07 -25.82 8.46
C ASP A 59 1.96 -26.79 7.26
N GLU A 60 1.44 -28.00 7.51
CA GLU A 60 1.23 -29.05 6.51
C GLU A 60 0.22 -28.66 5.41
N ASN A 61 -0.66 -27.70 5.66
CA ASN A 61 -1.61 -27.16 4.70
C ASN A 61 -1.03 -25.97 3.89
N GLY A 62 0.21 -25.57 4.19
CA GLY A 62 0.87 -24.42 3.58
C GLY A 62 0.43 -23.08 4.19
N GLU A 63 -0.25 -23.07 5.32
CA GLU A 63 -0.62 -21.84 6.03
C GLU A 63 0.60 -21.23 6.72
N VAL A 64 0.95 -20.00 6.32
CA VAL A 64 2.12 -19.30 6.88
C VAL A 64 1.83 -18.78 8.29
N ARG A 65 2.67 -19.17 9.23
CA ARG A 65 2.71 -18.64 10.59
C ARG A 65 3.34 -17.23 10.56
N ARG A 66 2.55 -16.24 10.14
CA ARG A 66 2.99 -14.87 9.81
C ARG A 66 3.81 -14.23 10.92
N ARG A 67 3.46 -14.46 12.19
CA ARG A 67 4.20 -13.92 13.32
C ARG A 67 5.59 -14.52 13.41
N LEU A 68 5.71 -15.84 13.29
CA LEU A 68 7.00 -16.53 13.31
C LEU A 68 7.91 -16.12 12.15
N LEU A 69 7.33 -16.01 10.94
CA LEU A 69 8.05 -15.49 9.78
C LEU A 69 8.52 -14.04 10.02
N ALA A 70 7.65 -13.18 10.54
CA ALA A 70 7.99 -11.79 10.84
C ALA A 70 9.11 -11.69 11.90
N ASP A 71 8.99 -12.46 12.99
CA ASP A 71 9.98 -12.46 14.07
C ASP A 71 11.37 -12.87 13.53
N ARG A 72 11.45 -13.84 12.61
CA ARG A 72 12.72 -14.29 12.00
C ARG A 72 13.23 -13.33 10.92
N ALA A 73 12.33 -12.85 10.06
CA ALA A 73 12.72 -12.00 8.93
C ALA A 73 13.14 -10.59 9.38
N PHE A 74 12.51 -10.04 10.41
CA PHE A 74 12.83 -8.71 10.92
C PHE A 74 13.86 -8.71 12.06
N ALA A 75 14.39 -9.87 12.43
CA ALA A 75 15.44 -9.97 13.44
C ALA A 75 16.75 -9.29 13.01
N THR A 76 17.03 -9.26 11.70
CA THR A 76 18.24 -8.65 11.12
C THR A 76 17.93 -7.94 9.80
N PRO A 77 18.75 -6.95 9.41
CA PRO A 77 18.64 -6.31 8.08
C PRO A 77 18.72 -7.32 6.93
N GLU A 78 19.59 -8.33 7.04
CA GLU A 78 19.76 -9.39 6.03
C GLU A 78 18.52 -10.28 5.92
N GLY A 79 17.86 -10.57 7.04
CA GLY A 79 16.59 -11.27 7.08
C GLY A 79 15.50 -10.48 6.34
N THR A 80 15.40 -9.18 6.64
CA THR A 80 14.46 -8.26 5.96
C THR A 80 14.73 -8.22 4.45
N ALA A 81 15.98 -8.07 4.04
CA ALA A 81 16.37 -8.07 2.63
C ALA A 81 16.00 -9.39 1.93
N ARG A 82 16.21 -10.53 2.61
CA ARG A 82 15.88 -11.86 2.09
C ARG A 82 14.37 -12.07 1.93
N LEU A 83 13.58 -11.65 2.93
CA LEU A 83 12.11 -11.66 2.82
C LEU A 83 11.66 -10.85 1.61
N THR A 84 12.16 -9.64 1.46
CA THR A 84 11.86 -8.74 0.35
C THR A 84 12.26 -9.37 -0.99
N ALA A 85 13.46 -9.92 -1.11
CA ALA A 85 13.94 -10.55 -2.33
C ALA A 85 13.07 -11.74 -2.79
N ILE A 86 12.46 -12.47 -1.86
CA ILE A 86 11.58 -13.60 -2.15
C ILE A 86 10.17 -13.11 -2.52
N THR A 87 9.62 -12.15 -1.78
CA THR A 87 8.20 -11.79 -1.92
C THR A 87 7.96 -10.70 -2.96
N GLN A 88 8.86 -9.74 -3.10
CA GLN A 88 8.68 -8.58 -3.97
C GLN A 88 8.48 -8.92 -5.45
N PRO A 89 9.23 -9.88 -6.06
CA PRO A 89 8.99 -10.24 -7.46
C PRO A 89 7.56 -10.75 -7.71
N GLU A 90 7.03 -11.56 -6.81
CA GLU A 90 5.67 -12.10 -6.95
C GLU A 90 4.60 -11.02 -6.68
N ILE A 91 4.84 -10.12 -5.71
CA ILE A 91 3.98 -8.96 -5.48
C ILE A 91 3.89 -8.09 -6.73
N LEU A 92 5.02 -7.73 -7.31
CA LEU A 92 5.09 -6.91 -8.53
C LEU A 92 4.40 -7.62 -9.70
N ARG A 93 4.65 -8.91 -9.89
CA ARG A 93 4.00 -9.71 -10.94
C ARG A 93 2.47 -9.68 -10.83
N ARG A 94 1.92 -9.79 -9.62
CA ARG A 94 0.47 -9.72 -9.40
C ARG A 94 -0.09 -8.32 -9.64
N ILE A 95 0.60 -7.29 -9.19
CA ILE A 95 0.24 -5.90 -9.48
C ILE A 95 0.24 -5.67 -10.99
N ASP A 96 1.29 -6.13 -11.69
CA ASP A 96 1.41 -6.00 -13.15
C ASP A 96 0.28 -6.71 -13.90
N ALA A 97 -0.08 -7.91 -13.46
CA ALA A 97 -1.21 -8.63 -14.05
C ALA A 97 -2.52 -7.85 -13.89
N ALA A 98 -2.79 -7.30 -12.70
CA ALA A 98 -4.00 -6.51 -12.45
C ALA A 98 -4.00 -5.20 -13.26
N LEU A 99 -2.86 -4.53 -13.40
CA LEU A 99 -2.73 -3.33 -14.23
C LEU A 99 -2.91 -3.64 -15.73
N ALA A 100 -2.34 -4.76 -16.22
CA ALA A 100 -2.53 -5.20 -17.61
C ALA A 100 -4.00 -5.57 -17.90
N ASP A 101 -4.71 -6.15 -16.95
CA ASP A 101 -6.15 -6.42 -17.07
C ASP A 101 -6.95 -5.13 -17.16
N ALA A 102 -6.62 -4.13 -16.31
CA ALA A 102 -7.24 -2.83 -16.34
C ALA A 102 -7.00 -2.12 -17.69
N GLU A 103 -5.79 -2.17 -18.21
CA GLU A 103 -5.44 -1.59 -19.51
C GLU A 103 -6.18 -2.26 -20.67
N ARG A 104 -6.27 -3.59 -20.66
CA ARG A 104 -7.07 -4.35 -21.64
C ARG A 104 -8.56 -4.03 -21.57
N ALA A 105 -9.07 -3.69 -20.39
CA ALA A 105 -10.43 -3.22 -20.20
C ALA A 105 -10.64 -1.77 -20.64
N GLY A 106 -9.60 -1.07 -21.13
CA GLY A 106 -9.68 0.30 -21.64
C GLY A 106 -9.57 1.38 -20.55
N ALA A 107 -9.10 1.04 -19.36
CA ALA A 107 -8.88 2.02 -18.32
C ALA A 107 -7.80 3.04 -18.74
N LYS A 108 -8.07 4.33 -18.54
CA LYS A 108 -7.11 5.41 -18.77
C LYS A 108 -6.25 5.68 -17.55
N LEU A 109 -6.81 5.50 -16.36
CA LEU A 109 -6.15 5.64 -15.07
C LEU A 109 -6.33 4.35 -14.27
N ALA A 110 -5.28 3.91 -13.58
CA ALA A 110 -5.34 2.87 -12.57
C ALA A 110 -4.60 3.32 -11.31
N PHE A 111 -5.09 2.91 -10.17
CA PHE A 111 -4.56 3.31 -8.87
C PHE A 111 -3.91 2.11 -8.19
N VAL A 112 -2.74 2.33 -7.58
CA VAL A 112 -2.09 1.35 -6.72
C VAL A 112 -1.97 1.97 -5.32
N ASP A 113 -2.67 1.38 -4.35
CA ASP A 113 -2.67 1.82 -2.95
C ASP A 113 -1.70 0.96 -2.14
N GLY A 114 -0.76 1.58 -1.45
CA GLY A 114 0.15 0.87 -0.56
C GLY A 114 1.04 1.81 0.23
N ALA A 115 1.30 1.44 1.48
CA ALA A 115 2.24 2.19 2.33
C ALA A 115 3.70 2.04 1.87
N VAL A 116 3.98 1.01 1.08
CA VAL A 116 5.34 0.59 0.67
C VAL A 116 5.70 0.99 -0.77
N ILE A 117 4.98 1.95 -1.37
CA ILE A 117 5.28 2.42 -2.73
C ILE A 117 6.57 3.24 -2.72
N VAL A 118 6.66 4.22 -1.81
CA VAL A 118 7.79 5.15 -1.72
C VAL A 118 9.07 4.42 -1.30
N GLY A 119 10.17 4.70 -2.00
CA GLY A 119 11.47 4.06 -1.77
C GLY A 119 11.59 2.66 -2.39
N THR A 120 10.62 2.23 -3.21
CA THR A 120 10.67 0.96 -3.94
C THR A 120 10.80 1.18 -5.45
N PRO A 121 11.24 0.16 -6.22
CA PRO A 121 11.26 0.28 -7.69
C PRO A 121 9.89 0.57 -8.32
N PHE A 122 8.79 0.31 -7.61
CA PHE A 122 7.45 0.61 -8.10
C PHE A 122 7.15 2.11 -8.14
N GLU A 123 7.77 2.91 -7.27
CA GLU A 123 7.64 4.37 -7.27
C GLU A 123 7.94 4.97 -8.65
N GLN A 124 9.01 4.50 -9.30
CA GLN A 124 9.44 4.98 -10.62
C GLN A 124 8.48 4.61 -11.76
N ARG A 125 7.52 3.74 -11.49
CA ARG A 125 6.51 3.28 -12.45
C ARG A 125 5.21 4.09 -12.34
N CYS A 126 5.09 4.90 -11.29
CA CYS A 126 3.93 5.76 -11.10
C CYS A 126 4.10 7.05 -11.92
N ASP A 127 3.13 7.36 -12.75
CA ASP A 127 3.06 8.65 -13.49
C ASP A 127 2.74 9.80 -12.54
N ALA A 128 2.05 9.50 -11.43
CA ALA A 128 1.78 10.41 -10.34
C ALA A 128 1.72 9.67 -9.00
N LEU A 129 2.06 10.36 -7.92
CA LEU A 129 1.97 9.83 -6.55
C LEU A 129 1.14 10.76 -5.67
N ILE A 130 0.00 10.30 -5.22
CA ILE A 130 -0.88 11.03 -4.30
C ILE A 130 -0.52 10.64 -2.87
N LEU A 131 -0.09 11.61 -2.07
CA LEU A 131 0.07 11.45 -0.63
C LEU A 131 -1.22 11.84 0.08
N VAL A 132 -1.85 10.89 0.75
CA VAL A 132 -2.98 11.17 1.65
C VAL A 132 -2.43 11.47 3.04
N THR A 133 -2.80 12.64 3.59
CA THR A 133 -2.41 13.06 4.94
C THR A 133 -3.63 13.36 5.81
N ALA A 134 -3.45 13.31 7.12
CA ALA A 134 -4.42 13.78 8.10
C ALA A 134 -3.66 14.36 9.31
N PRO A 135 -4.29 15.21 10.14
CA PRO A 135 -3.70 15.63 11.40
C PRO A 135 -3.26 14.44 12.24
N TYR A 136 -2.13 14.57 12.92
CA TYR A 136 -1.50 13.48 13.69
C TYR A 136 -2.46 12.86 14.70
N ASP A 137 -3.13 13.69 15.51
CA ASP A 137 -4.05 13.20 16.54
C ASP A 137 -5.30 12.54 15.93
N THR A 138 -5.78 13.02 14.77
CA THR A 138 -6.84 12.36 14.00
C THR A 138 -6.40 10.98 13.56
N SER A 139 -5.18 10.84 13.06
CA SER A 139 -4.62 9.55 12.66
C SER A 139 -4.48 8.60 13.86
N VAL A 140 -4.02 9.09 15.00
CA VAL A 140 -3.94 8.32 16.25
C VAL A 140 -5.33 7.83 16.66
N ALA A 141 -6.34 8.71 16.71
CA ALA A 141 -7.70 8.35 17.08
C ALA A 141 -8.29 7.28 16.14
N ARG A 142 -8.08 7.41 14.82
CA ARG A 142 -8.55 6.45 13.81
C ARG A 142 -7.87 5.08 13.98
N ILE A 143 -6.58 5.05 14.30
CA ILE A 143 -5.83 3.81 14.55
C ILE A 143 -6.36 3.13 15.82
N CYS A 144 -6.56 3.88 16.90
CA CYS A 144 -7.11 3.34 18.15
C CYS A 144 -8.49 2.72 17.92
N ALA A 145 -9.38 3.42 17.22
CA ALA A 145 -10.74 2.94 16.94
C ALA A 145 -10.76 1.69 16.05
N ARG A 146 -9.86 1.62 15.05
CA ARG A 146 -9.79 0.49 14.12
C ARG A 146 -9.16 -0.76 14.74
N ASP A 147 -8.07 -0.59 15.49
CA ASP A 147 -7.20 -1.68 15.93
C ASP A 147 -7.40 -2.05 17.40
N GLY A 148 -8.22 -1.29 18.16
CA GLY A 148 -8.49 -1.53 19.58
C GLY A 148 -7.24 -1.34 20.46
N ILE A 149 -6.29 -0.49 20.08
CA ILE A 149 -5.04 -0.25 20.78
C ILE A 149 -5.03 1.10 21.51
N THR A 150 -4.12 1.23 22.47
CA THR A 150 -3.98 2.49 23.22
C THR A 150 -3.38 3.62 22.36
N PRO A 151 -3.63 4.90 22.69
CA PRO A 151 -3.03 6.03 21.99
C PRO A 151 -1.50 5.99 21.94
N GLU A 152 -0.86 5.49 23.01
CA GLU A 152 0.60 5.33 23.04
C GLU A 152 1.09 4.31 22.02
N MET A 153 0.41 3.17 21.91
CA MET A 153 0.74 2.15 20.90
C MET A 153 0.51 2.70 19.49
N ALA A 154 -0.57 3.45 19.28
CA ALA A 154 -0.87 4.08 17.99
C ALA A 154 0.20 5.12 17.59
N ARG A 155 0.66 5.96 18.54
CA ARG A 155 1.76 6.92 18.31
C ARG A 155 3.05 6.19 17.96
N ARG A 156 3.48 5.20 18.75
CA ARG A 156 4.68 4.41 18.45
C ARG A 156 4.63 3.79 17.05
N ARG A 157 3.45 3.30 16.65
CA ARG A 157 3.26 2.72 15.31
C ARG A 157 3.37 3.77 14.22
N LEU A 158 2.84 4.98 14.42
CA LEU A 158 2.98 6.08 13.47
C LEU A 158 4.42 6.57 13.38
N ASP A 159 5.11 6.70 14.50
CA ASP A 159 6.46 7.25 14.54
C ASP A 159 7.50 6.28 13.95
N ALA A 160 7.19 4.98 13.93
CA ALA A 160 8.01 3.97 13.28
C ALA A 160 7.83 3.92 11.74
N GLN A 161 6.85 4.64 11.17
CA GLN A 161 6.64 4.68 9.73
C GLN A 161 7.55 5.71 9.04
N THR A 162 7.64 5.62 7.72
CA THR A 162 8.37 6.60 6.89
C THR A 162 7.99 8.03 7.29
N PRO A 163 8.97 8.91 7.52
CA PRO A 163 8.72 10.31 7.88
C PRO A 163 7.82 10.99 6.83
N LEU A 164 6.93 11.86 7.32
CA LEU A 164 5.97 12.54 6.45
C LEU A 164 6.67 13.39 5.38
N GLU A 165 7.78 14.03 5.73
CA GLU A 165 8.56 14.84 4.80
C GLU A 165 9.17 14.02 3.66
N THR A 166 9.59 12.79 3.94
CA THR A 166 10.06 11.86 2.90
C THR A 166 8.94 11.51 1.94
N LEU A 167 7.72 11.26 2.46
CA LEU A 167 6.55 10.98 1.63
C LEU A 167 6.14 12.21 0.81
N ARG A 168 6.23 13.41 1.38
CA ARG A 168 5.95 14.67 0.66
C ARG A 168 6.93 14.93 -0.46
N ALA A 169 8.21 14.67 -0.23
CA ALA A 169 9.25 14.86 -1.25
C ALA A 169 9.05 13.95 -2.49
N ALA A 170 8.49 12.77 -2.30
CA ALA A 170 8.19 11.83 -3.38
C ALA A 170 6.84 12.11 -4.06
N ALA A 171 5.90 12.77 -3.37
CA ALA A 171 4.54 12.96 -3.86
C ALA A 171 4.44 14.06 -4.92
N THR A 172 3.64 13.81 -5.96
CA THR A 172 3.26 14.83 -6.96
C THR A 172 2.07 15.67 -6.50
N ALA A 173 1.27 15.14 -5.58
CA ALA A 173 0.12 15.85 -5.00
C ALA A 173 -0.14 15.38 -3.57
N GLU A 174 -0.61 16.29 -2.70
CA GLU A 174 -1.03 15.97 -1.34
C GLU A 174 -2.56 16.14 -1.23
N LEU A 175 -3.22 15.11 -0.70
CA LEU A 175 -4.66 15.07 -0.41
C LEU A 175 -4.85 15.12 1.11
N VAL A 176 -5.16 16.29 1.64
CA VAL A 176 -5.34 16.51 3.09
C VAL A 176 -6.73 16.08 3.52
N ASN A 177 -6.80 15.05 4.36
CA ASN A 177 -8.01 14.48 4.95
C ASN A 177 -8.24 14.98 6.38
N ASP A 178 -8.55 16.26 6.48
CA ASP A 178 -8.76 17.03 7.72
C ASP A 178 -10.22 17.39 7.99
N GLY A 179 -11.13 16.97 7.12
CA GLY A 179 -12.55 17.30 7.17
C GLY A 179 -13.48 16.08 7.10
N THR A 180 -14.65 16.29 6.52
CA THR A 180 -15.66 15.25 6.33
C THR A 180 -15.32 14.32 5.16
N PRO A 181 -15.93 13.11 5.08
CA PRO A 181 -15.80 12.25 3.92
C PRO A 181 -16.18 12.92 2.60
N GLU A 182 -17.19 13.80 2.62
CA GLU A 182 -17.66 14.56 1.46
C GLU A 182 -16.57 15.52 0.96
N GLN A 183 -15.94 16.25 1.87
CA GLN A 183 -14.85 17.16 1.55
C GLN A 183 -13.63 16.42 0.99
N LEU A 184 -13.32 15.22 1.52
CA LEU A 184 -12.26 14.37 0.96
C LEU A 184 -12.59 13.96 -0.48
N ARG A 185 -13.85 13.59 -0.76
CA ARG A 185 -14.34 13.23 -2.10
C ARG A 185 -14.19 14.40 -3.08
N GLU A 186 -14.63 15.60 -2.69
CA GLU A 186 -14.51 16.80 -3.50
C GLU A 186 -13.05 17.10 -3.85
N LYS A 187 -12.16 17.09 -2.86
CA LYS A 187 -10.73 17.29 -3.08
C LYS A 187 -10.14 16.23 -4.03
N LEU A 188 -10.51 14.97 -3.84
CA LEU A 188 -10.06 13.87 -4.70
C LEU A 188 -10.60 14.04 -6.13
N GLN A 189 -11.85 14.41 -6.30
CA GLN A 189 -12.46 14.62 -7.62
C GLN A 189 -11.77 15.76 -8.40
N LEU A 190 -11.42 16.84 -7.72
CA LEU A 190 -10.67 17.94 -8.33
C LEU A 190 -9.26 17.49 -8.78
N LEU A 191 -8.63 16.62 -7.99
CA LEU A 191 -7.32 16.05 -8.32
C LEU A 191 -7.42 15.12 -9.53
N LEU A 192 -8.46 14.26 -9.59
CA LEU A 192 -8.70 13.39 -10.75
C LEU A 192 -8.87 14.17 -12.05
N GLN A 193 -9.66 15.24 -12.02
CA GLN A 193 -9.85 16.12 -13.19
C GLN A 193 -8.54 16.73 -13.69
N LYS A 194 -7.59 17.03 -12.82
CA LYS A 194 -6.25 17.52 -13.21
C LYS A 194 -5.45 16.41 -13.88
N LEU A 195 -5.41 15.22 -13.28
CA LEU A 195 -4.66 14.07 -13.80
C LEU A 195 -5.18 13.62 -15.17
N GLU A 196 -6.50 13.72 -15.41
CA GLU A 196 -7.12 13.41 -16.71
C GLU A 196 -6.82 14.48 -17.78
N LYS A 197 -6.76 15.77 -17.40
CA LYS A 197 -6.47 16.86 -18.34
C LYS A 197 -5.02 16.90 -18.83
N GLU A 198 -4.08 16.46 -18.02
CA GLU A 198 -2.66 16.37 -18.38
C GLU A 198 -2.36 15.34 -19.49
N GLU A 199 -3.39 14.62 -19.98
CA GLU A 199 -3.29 13.75 -21.15
C GLU A 199 -3.38 14.50 -22.50
N HIS A 200 -3.78 15.78 -22.51
CA HIS A 200 -4.13 16.51 -23.73
C HIS A 200 -3.16 17.68 -24.06
N GLY A 201 -2.04 17.73 -23.40
CA GLY A 201 -0.95 18.68 -23.64
C GLY A 201 0.34 18.00 -24.01
#